data_a78d9c11dd73c1a7d25ac67d38ae5cf5
#
_entry.id   a78d9c11dd73c1a7d25ac67d38ae5cf5
#
_cell.length_a   1.000
_cell.length_b   1.000
_cell.length_c   1.000
_cell.angle_alpha   90.00
_cell.angle_beta   90.00
_cell.angle_gamma   90.00
#
_symmetry.space_group_name_H-M   'P 1'
#
loop_
_entity.id
_entity.type
_entity.pdbx_description
1 polymer ?
#
loop_
_entity_poly.entity_id
_entity_poly.type
_entity_poly.pdbx_seq_one_letter_code
_entity_poly.pdbx_strand_id
1 'polypeptide(L)'
;MTNREKTNVLLLGNGGREHAIAWKLAQSPHLDKLFIAPGNAGTANVGTNVQISLEAPLKLLEYAQSQAIGLTVVGPEAPLALGVVNIFREAGLPIFGPTREAAMLETSKAYAKEVMVASGVPTANYQVFTEYKTAEDAMSNWDFPLVIKVDGLAAGKGVIICENNEETLATLKEIFIDNKFGGAGQKVLIEEFLIGQEISAFSFVDGENISPIIGATDYKRAYDGDKGPNTGGMGSYSPPKVWNKDIENTIKKNVFEPVIGYMRSIGNPYTGVLYAGLIVTSDGIKVLEFNCRFGDLHNIFALNNWG
;
A
#
# COMPACT_ATOMS: atom_id res chain seq x y z
N MET A 1 28.26 5.38 -24.60
CA MET A 1 27.66 4.85 -23.37
C MET A 1 28.39 5.51 -22.22
N THR A 2 27.79 6.45 -21.53
CA THR A 2 28.40 7.11 -20.36
C THR A 2 28.55 6.05 -19.27
N ASN A 3 29.82 5.84 -18.86
CA ASN A 3 30.16 4.95 -17.74
C ASN A 3 29.53 5.55 -16.46
N ARG A 4 28.24 5.23 -16.16
CA ARG A 4 27.62 5.63 -14.91
C ARG A 4 28.32 4.86 -13.80
N GLU A 5 28.84 5.59 -12.82
CA GLU A 5 29.42 4.99 -11.63
C GLU A 5 28.42 4.06 -10.95
N LYS A 6 28.89 2.90 -10.50
CA LYS A 6 28.07 1.94 -9.74
C LYS A 6 27.70 2.52 -8.38
N THR A 7 26.56 2.13 -7.88
CA THR A 7 25.98 2.70 -6.65
C THR A 7 25.71 1.62 -5.61
N ASN A 8 25.96 1.91 -4.35
CA ASN A 8 25.52 1.09 -3.23
C ASN A 8 24.03 1.33 -2.98
N VAL A 9 23.26 0.26 -2.79
CA VAL A 9 21.82 0.33 -2.52
C VAL A 9 21.51 -0.27 -1.15
N LEU A 10 20.66 0.40 -0.38
CA LEU A 10 20.08 -0.11 0.85
C LEU A 10 18.59 -0.40 0.61
N LEU A 11 18.18 -1.65 0.79
CA LEU A 11 16.78 -2.06 0.75
C LEU A 11 16.27 -2.27 2.18
N LEU A 12 15.16 -1.61 2.52
CA LEU A 12 14.52 -1.75 3.82
C LEU A 12 13.41 -2.79 3.75
N GLY A 13 13.47 -3.81 4.63
CA GLY A 13 12.46 -4.84 4.79
C GLY A 13 13.01 -6.26 4.91
N ASN A 14 12.12 -7.23 5.14
CA ASN A 14 12.49 -8.63 5.43
C ASN A 14 11.49 -9.66 4.90
N GLY A 15 10.51 -9.26 4.11
CA GLY A 15 9.48 -10.15 3.55
C GLY A 15 9.87 -10.76 2.20
N GLY A 16 8.94 -11.55 1.63
CA GLY A 16 9.06 -12.07 0.27
C GLY A 16 9.09 -10.97 -0.79
N ARG A 17 8.37 -9.87 -0.56
CA ARG A 17 8.41 -8.65 -1.35
C ARG A 17 9.83 -8.10 -1.46
N GLU A 18 10.51 -7.92 -0.34
CA GLU A 18 11.87 -7.38 -0.33
C GLU A 18 12.86 -8.37 -0.94
N HIS A 19 12.64 -9.67 -0.79
CA HIS A 19 13.47 -10.66 -1.50
C HIS A 19 13.33 -10.51 -3.03
N ALA A 20 12.12 -10.35 -3.56
CA ALA A 20 11.89 -10.14 -4.99
C ALA A 20 12.54 -8.83 -5.49
N ILE A 21 12.43 -7.74 -4.73
CA ILE A 21 13.07 -6.45 -5.03
C ILE A 21 14.61 -6.63 -5.02
N ALA A 22 15.17 -7.28 -3.99
CA ALA A 22 16.60 -7.54 -3.88
C ALA A 22 17.12 -8.36 -5.07
N TRP A 23 16.39 -9.42 -5.45
CA TRP A 23 16.73 -10.25 -6.61
C TRP A 23 16.74 -9.44 -7.91
N LYS A 24 15.78 -8.53 -8.12
CA LYS A 24 15.75 -7.67 -9.31
C LYS A 24 16.85 -6.62 -9.28
N LEU A 25 17.12 -5.98 -8.14
CA LEU A 25 18.21 -5.02 -7.98
C LEU A 25 19.58 -5.65 -8.22
N ALA A 26 19.79 -6.88 -7.77
CA ALA A 26 21.06 -7.61 -7.97
C ALA A 26 21.41 -7.87 -9.45
N GLN A 27 20.42 -7.78 -10.36
CA GLN A 27 20.64 -7.91 -11.81
C GLN A 27 21.03 -6.59 -12.48
N SER A 28 20.99 -5.48 -11.75
CA SER A 28 21.29 -4.16 -12.33
C SER A 28 22.79 -3.99 -12.61
N PRO A 29 23.21 -3.58 -13.82
CA PRO A 29 24.60 -3.28 -14.12
C PRO A 29 25.11 -2.03 -13.38
N HIS A 30 24.22 -1.24 -12.79
CA HIS A 30 24.53 -0.04 -12.02
C HIS A 30 24.69 -0.30 -10.52
N LEU A 31 24.44 -1.53 -10.06
CA LEU A 31 24.64 -1.89 -8.67
C LEU A 31 26.12 -2.16 -8.38
N ASP A 32 26.63 -1.58 -7.28
CA ASP A 32 27.91 -1.99 -6.69
C ASP A 32 27.66 -3.01 -5.58
N LYS A 33 27.06 -2.57 -4.46
CA LYS A 33 26.72 -3.44 -3.33
C LYS A 33 25.26 -3.28 -2.96
N LEU A 34 24.62 -4.39 -2.57
CA LEU A 34 23.26 -4.43 -2.07
C LEU A 34 23.26 -4.79 -0.58
N PHE A 35 22.73 -3.88 0.24
CA PHE A 35 22.51 -4.09 1.67
C PHE A 35 21.01 -4.19 1.92
N ILE A 36 20.59 -5.07 2.83
CA ILE A 36 19.17 -5.27 3.16
C ILE A 36 18.99 -5.22 4.68
N ALA A 37 18.13 -4.35 5.17
CA ALA A 37 17.88 -4.17 6.60
C ALA A 37 16.41 -4.50 6.96
N PRO A 38 16.15 -5.45 7.86
CA PRO A 38 17.08 -6.45 8.41
C PRO A 38 17.37 -7.61 7.47
N GLY A 39 16.59 -7.78 6.36
CA GLY A 39 16.68 -8.88 5.44
C GLY A 39 16.17 -10.22 5.98
N ASN A 40 16.33 -11.27 5.19
CA ASN A 40 15.93 -12.63 5.52
C ASN A 40 16.91 -13.66 4.89
N ALA A 41 16.63 -14.95 5.05
CA ALA A 41 17.48 -16.02 4.50
C ALA A 41 17.58 -15.98 2.97
N GLY A 42 16.50 -15.58 2.26
CA GLY A 42 16.50 -15.45 0.79
C GLY A 42 17.33 -14.25 0.33
N THR A 43 17.21 -13.11 0.99
CA THR A 43 17.98 -11.90 0.63
C THR A 43 19.48 -12.06 0.86
N ALA A 44 19.90 -12.93 1.80
CA ALA A 44 21.30 -13.26 2.04
C ALA A 44 22.01 -13.91 0.83
N ASN A 45 21.22 -14.48 -0.11
CA ASN A 45 21.77 -15.08 -1.33
C ASN A 45 22.10 -14.04 -2.43
N VAL A 46 21.56 -12.83 -2.31
CA VAL A 46 21.66 -11.80 -3.37
C VAL A 46 22.26 -10.49 -2.86
N GLY A 47 22.45 -10.33 -1.55
CA GLY A 47 23.03 -9.15 -0.94
C GLY A 47 23.50 -9.39 0.50
N THR A 48 23.84 -8.33 1.21
CA THR A 48 24.32 -8.38 2.59
C THR A 48 23.19 -7.96 3.53
N ASN A 49 22.74 -8.87 4.39
CA ASN A 49 21.75 -8.53 5.43
C ASN A 49 22.43 -7.74 6.57
N VAL A 50 21.75 -6.71 7.03
CA VAL A 50 22.24 -5.81 8.08
C VAL A 50 21.23 -5.78 9.22
N GLN A 51 21.65 -6.16 10.42
CA GLN A 51 20.75 -6.32 11.58
C GLN A 51 20.39 -4.94 12.20
N ILE A 52 19.62 -4.16 11.46
CA ILE A 52 19.06 -2.88 11.89
C ILE A 52 17.53 -2.95 11.79
N SER A 53 16.84 -2.63 12.90
CA SER A 53 15.38 -2.58 12.94
C SER A 53 14.82 -1.49 12.04
N LEU A 54 13.72 -1.78 11.36
CA LEU A 54 12.95 -0.80 10.59
C LEU A 54 12.32 0.30 11.46
N GLU A 55 12.19 0.06 12.76
CA GLU A 55 11.69 1.02 13.76
C GLU A 55 12.79 1.97 14.27
N ALA A 56 14.00 1.88 13.73
CA ALA A 56 15.13 2.71 14.11
C ALA A 56 15.65 3.57 12.91
N PRO A 57 14.85 4.52 12.41
CA PRO A 57 15.17 5.26 11.19
C PRO A 57 16.48 6.05 11.27
N LEU A 58 16.86 6.54 12.44
CA LEU A 58 18.15 7.24 12.63
C LEU A 58 19.35 6.29 12.50
N LYS A 59 19.25 5.04 12.98
CA LYS A 59 20.31 4.04 12.78
C LYS A 59 20.41 3.61 11.33
N LEU A 60 19.29 3.55 10.59
CA LEU A 60 19.29 3.30 9.16
C LEU A 60 19.99 4.44 8.41
N LEU A 61 19.75 5.69 8.80
CA LEU A 61 20.43 6.86 8.24
C LEU A 61 21.94 6.82 8.50
N GLU A 62 22.37 6.60 9.75
CA GLU A 62 23.79 6.48 10.13
C GLU A 62 24.49 5.38 9.30
N TYR A 63 23.84 4.23 9.14
CA TYR A 63 24.36 3.15 8.33
C TYR A 63 24.48 3.56 6.87
N ALA A 64 23.45 4.19 6.29
CA ALA A 64 23.45 4.65 4.92
C ALA A 64 24.61 5.64 4.64
N GLN A 65 24.88 6.56 5.57
CA GLN A 65 26.01 7.47 5.50
C GLN A 65 27.35 6.73 5.56
N SER A 66 27.51 5.79 6.50
CA SER A 66 28.77 5.04 6.72
C SER A 66 29.15 4.14 5.54
N GLN A 67 28.14 3.64 4.81
CA GLN A 67 28.33 2.76 3.63
C GLN A 67 28.28 3.50 2.30
N ALA A 68 28.23 4.83 2.31
CA ALA A 68 28.07 5.65 1.11
C ALA A 68 26.92 5.15 0.21
N ILE A 69 25.75 4.94 0.80
CA ILE A 69 24.56 4.50 0.08
C ILE A 69 24.09 5.61 -0.86
N GLY A 70 24.03 5.30 -2.16
CA GLY A 70 23.57 6.23 -3.18
C GLY A 70 22.06 6.15 -3.46
N LEU A 71 21.39 5.07 -3.02
CA LEU A 71 19.93 4.94 -3.09
C LEU A 71 19.42 4.03 -1.98
N THR A 72 18.43 4.49 -1.24
CA THR A 72 17.66 3.65 -0.32
C THR A 72 16.27 3.35 -0.92
N VAL A 73 15.82 2.11 -0.84
CA VAL A 73 14.49 1.67 -1.30
C VAL A 73 13.69 1.16 -0.11
N VAL A 74 12.48 1.68 0.08
CA VAL A 74 11.62 1.25 1.18
C VAL A 74 10.64 0.18 0.68
N GLY A 75 10.69 -1.00 1.27
CA GLY A 75 9.80 -2.10 0.95
C GLY A 75 8.44 -2.01 1.67
N PRO A 76 8.39 -2.08 3.02
CA PRO A 76 7.16 -2.13 3.78
C PRO A 76 6.64 -0.74 4.19
N GLU A 77 5.39 -0.69 4.63
CA GLU A 77 4.67 0.52 5.05
C GLU A 77 5.11 1.09 6.41
N ALA A 78 5.56 0.23 7.33
CA ALA A 78 5.87 0.66 8.70
C ALA A 78 6.96 1.75 8.78
N PRO A 79 8.13 1.63 8.13
CA PRO A 79 9.13 2.70 8.13
C PRO A 79 8.65 3.98 7.40
N LEU A 80 7.73 3.87 6.43
CA LEU A 80 7.11 5.04 5.80
C LEU A 80 6.26 5.82 6.82
N ALA A 81 5.44 5.12 7.59
CA ALA A 81 4.64 5.69 8.67
C ALA A 81 5.49 6.38 9.75
N LEU A 82 6.71 5.86 10.00
CA LEU A 82 7.68 6.44 10.91
C LEU A 82 8.47 7.62 10.31
N GLY A 83 8.27 7.94 9.03
CA GLY A 83 8.90 9.09 8.38
C GLY A 83 10.36 8.86 7.98
N VAL A 84 10.79 7.62 7.72
CA VAL A 84 12.16 7.33 7.28
C VAL A 84 12.53 8.14 6.04
N VAL A 85 11.59 8.35 5.10
CA VAL A 85 11.82 9.13 3.89
C VAL A 85 12.10 10.60 4.18
N ASN A 86 11.36 11.20 5.14
CA ASN A 86 11.56 12.57 5.57
C ASN A 86 12.97 12.73 6.13
N ILE A 87 13.38 11.85 7.05
CA ILE A 87 14.69 11.86 7.73
C ILE A 87 15.83 11.75 6.69
N PHE A 88 15.73 10.84 5.71
CA PHE A 88 16.77 10.68 4.69
C PHE A 88 16.86 11.89 3.76
N ARG A 89 15.69 12.44 3.35
CA ARG A 89 15.65 13.64 2.49
C ARG A 89 16.22 14.87 3.20
N GLU A 90 15.89 15.07 4.48
CA GLU A 90 16.49 16.13 5.30
C GLU A 90 18.01 16.02 5.41
N ALA A 91 18.53 14.80 5.43
CA ALA A 91 19.98 14.53 5.42
C ALA A 91 20.60 14.57 4.01
N GLY A 92 19.83 14.87 2.96
CA GLY A 92 20.30 14.93 1.58
C GLY A 92 20.61 13.57 0.94
N LEU A 93 20.12 12.46 1.50
CA LEU A 93 20.33 11.12 0.96
C LEU A 93 19.16 10.70 0.05
N PRO A 94 19.47 10.16 -1.15
CA PRO A 94 18.44 9.64 -2.05
C PRO A 94 17.69 8.45 -1.44
N ILE A 95 16.37 8.55 -1.43
CA ILE A 95 15.48 7.50 -0.94
C ILE A 95 14.23 7.41 -1.80
N PHE A 96 13.83 6.19 -2.17
CA PHE A 96 12.64 5.91 -2.94
C PHE A 96 11.52 5.40 -2.01
N GLY A 97 10.47 6.19 -1.92
CA GLY A 97 9.29 5.98 -1.12
C GLY A 97 8.59 7.32 -0.86
N PRO A 98 7.29 7.31 -0.50
CA PRO A 98 6.56 8.52 -0.12
C PRO A 98 7.01 9.04 1.25
N THR A 99 6.90 10.35 1.44
CA THR A 99 7.02 10.96 2.77
C THR A 99 5.93 10.41 3.70
N ARG A 100 6.09 10.63 5.01
CA ARG A 100 5.08 10.23 6.00
C ARG A 100 3.70 10.82 5.68
N GLU A 101 3.66 12.07 5.25
CA GLU A 101 2.45 12.79 4.89
C GLU A 101 1.78 12.19 3.64
N ALA A 102 2.56 11.82 2.62
CA ALA A 102 2.05 11.16 1.42
C ALA A 102 1.66 9.69 1.70
N ALA A 103 2.37 9.01 2.60
CA ALA A 103 2.05 7.65 3.02
C ALA A 103 0.73 7.54 3.82
N MET A 104 0.14 8.67 4.23
CA MET A 104 -1.20 8.68 4.83
C MET A 104 -2.27 8.10 3.90
N LEU A 105 -2.06 8.04 2.59
CA LEU A 105 -2.92 7.32 1.65
C LEU A 105 -3.09 5.83 1.99
N GLU A 106 -2.12 5.21 2.69
CA GLU A 106 -2.21 3.83 3.19
C GLU A 106 -2.43 3.78 4.70
N THR A 107 -1.74 4.64 5.46
CA THR A 107 -1.71 4.56 6.92
C THR A 107 -2.96 5.11 7.59
N SER A 108 -3.81 5.87 6.87
CA SER A 108 -5.12 6.33 7.30
C SER A 108 -6.14 6.15 6.18
N LYS A 109 -7.08 5.21 6.38
CA LYS A 109 -8.17 4.95 5.42
C LYS A 109 -9.13 6.15 5.33
N ALA A 110 -9.35 6.84 6.45
CA ALA A 110 -10.16 8.05 6.47
C ALA A 110 -9.53 9.14 5.60
N TYR A 111 -8.22 9.41 5.76
CA TYR A 111 -7.50 10.34 4.91
C TYR A 111 -7.52 9.93 3.43
N ALA A 112 -7.33 8.65 3.13
CA ALA A 112 -7.43 8.15 1.75
C ALA A 112 -8.80 8.46 1.14
N LYS A 113 -9.89 8.27 1.90
CA LYS A 113 -11.25 8.61 1.45
C LYS A 113 -11.42 10.12 1.24
N GLU A 114 -10.92 10.94 2.14
CA GLU A 114 -10.93 12.41 1.97
C GLU A 114 -10.22 12.83 0.68
N VAL A 115 -9.04 12.25 0.40
CA VAL A 115 -8.31 12.49 -0.84
C VAL A 115 -9.11 12.02 -2.06
N MET A 116 -9.71 10.83 -2.02
CA MET A 116 -10.54 10.32 -3.13
C MET A 116 -11.69 11.25 -3.44
N VAL A 117 -12.44 11.69 -2.41
CA VAL A 117 -13.56 12.64 -2.58
C VAL A 117 -13.08 13.97 -3.12
N ALA A 118 -12.03 14.54 -2.54
CA ALA A 118 -11.49 15.85 -2.95
C ALA A 118 -10.90 15.83 -4.37
N SER A 119 -10.40 14.69 -4.83
CA SER A 119 -9.86 14.52 -6.18
C SER A 119 -10.87 13.95 -7.19
N GLY A 120 -12.12 13.68 -6.77
CA GLY A 120 -13.16 13.13 -7.64
C GLY A 120 -12.95 11.66 -8.03
N VAL A 121 -12.17 10.92 -7.27
CA VAL A 121 -11.91 9.48 -7.52
C VAL A 121 -13.08 8.64 -7.03
N PRO A 122 -13.66 7.75 -7.87
CA PRO A 122 -14.77 6.90 -7.49
C PRO A 122 -14.37 5.89 -6.38
N THR A 123 -15.15 5.84 -5.32
CA THR A 123 -14.99 4.90 -4.21
C THR A 123 -16.35 4.54 -3.61
N ALA A 124 -16.37 3.58 -2.69
CA ALA A 124 -17.57 3.23 -1.94
C ALA A 124 -18.09 4.41 -1.11
N ASN A 125 -19.40 4.53 -0.97
CA ASN A 125 -20.01 5.41 0.03
C ASN A 125 -19.49 5.03 1.41
N TYR A 126 -19.19 6.01 2.24
CA TYR A 126 -18.59 5.75 3.55
C TYR A 126 -19.00 6.78 4.58
N GLN A 127 -18.87 6.39 5.84
CA GLN A 127 -18.98 7.29 6.98
C GLN A 127 -17.91 6.93 8.02
N VAL A 128 -17.38 7.96 8.70
CA VAL A 128 -16.31 7.81 9.69
C VAL A 128 -16.90 8.00 11.08
N PHE A 129 -16.52 7.12 12.01
CA PHE A 129 -16.97 7.12 13.40
C PHE A 129 -15.77 7.04 14.35
N THR A 130 -15.87 7.73 15.48
CA THR A 130 -14.88 7.72 16.56
C THR A 130 -15.46 7.19 17.88
N GLU A 131 -16.74 6.87 17.91
CA GLU A 131 -17.46 6.41 19.10
C GLU A 131 -18.47 5.31 18.74
N TYR A 132 -18.56 4.29 19.59
CA TYR A 132 -19.50 3.19 19.43
C TYR A 132 -20.93 3.67 19.24
N LYS A 133 -21.40 4.58 20.12
CA LYS A 133 -22.80 5.01 20.13
C LYS A 133 -23.22 5.72 18.84
N THR A 134 -22.37 6.58 18.31
CA THR A 134 -22.65 7.28 17.05
C THR A 134 -22.68 6.33 15.85
N ALA A 135 -21.82 5.28 15.87
CA ALA A 135 -21.83 4.24 14.86
C ALA A 135 -23.09 3.38 14.96
N GLU A 136 -23.47 2.95 16.17
CA GLU A 136 -24.69 2.18 16.43
C GLU A 136 -25.95 2.92 15.94
N ASP A 137 -26.10 4.21 16.30
CA ASP A 137 -27.26 5.02 15.92
C ASP A 137 -27.36 5.23 14.39
N ALA A 138 -26.26 5.15 13.67
CA ALA A 138 -26.22 5.31 12.21
C ALA A 138 -26.63 4.04 11.44
N MET A 139 -26.74 2.87 12.08
CA MET A 139 -26.96 1.59 11.40
C MET A 139 -28.25 1.51 10.59
N SER A 140 -29.29 2.26 10.99
CA SER A 140 -30.56 2.34 10.25
C SER A 140 -30.42 2.95 8.84
N ASN A 141 -29.29 3.60 8.54
CA ASN A 141 -29.03 4.26 7.26
C ASN A 141 -28.22 3.39 6.29
N TRP A 142 -27.89 2.15 6.67
CA TRP A 142 -27.04 1.27 5.89
C TRP A 142 -27.77 0.02 5.44
N ASP A 143 -27.53 -0.35 4.18
CA ASP A 143 -27.93 -1.63 3.61
C ASP A 143 -26.85 -2.68 3.91
N PHE A 144 -27.26 -3.95 4.00
CA PHE A 144 -26.36 -5.08 4.23
C PHE A 144 -26.17 -5.91 2.94
N PRO A 145 -24.98 -6.53 2.77
CA PRO A 145 -23.82 -6.47 3.65
C PRO A 145 -23.13 -5.10 3.63
N LEU A 146 -22.39 -4.79 4.69
CA LEU A 146 -21.53 -3.60 4.75
C LEU A 146 -20.10 -3.97 5.14
N VAL A 147 -19.17 -3.01 5.02
CA VAL A 147 -17.75 -3.21 5.35
C VAL A 147 -17.32 -2.27 6.45
N ILE A 148 -16.79 -2.84 7.54
CA ILE A 148 -16.15 -2.09 8.62
C ILE A 148 -14.63 -2.11 8.38
N LYS A 149 -14.00 -0.92 8.43
CA LYS A 149 -12.54 -0.79 8.33
C LYS A 149 -12.00 0.03 9.50
N VAL A 150 -11.02 -0.50 10.23
CA VAL A 150 -10.29 0.31 11.22
C VAL A 150 -9.30 1.24 10.50
N ASP A 151 -9.13 2.48 11.04
CA ASP A 151 -8.34 3.55 10.40
C ASP A 151 -6.88 3.42 10.71
N GLY A 152 -6.18 2.49 10.55
CA GLY A 152 -4.75 2.33 10.84
C GLY A 152 -4.18 1.09 10.19
N LEU A 153 -2.89 0.89 10.37
CA LEU A 153 -2.22 -0.33 9.96
C LEU A 153 -2.69 -1.48 10.87
N ALA A 154 -3.39 -2.45 10.30
CA ALA A 154 -3.95 -3.60 11.01
C ALA A 154 -3.52 -4.94 10.37
N ALA A 155 -2.41 -4.96 9.62
CA ALA A 155 -1.83 -6.16 9.00
C ALA A 155 -2.87 -7.01 8.22
N GLY A 156 -3.75 -6.34 7.46
CA GLY A 156 -4.80 -7.01 6.66
C GLY A 156 -6.01 -7.52 7.46
N LYS A 157 -6.02 -7.38 8.79
CA LYS A 157 -7.11 -7.87 9.67
C LYS A 157 -8.15 -6.83 10.04
N GLY A 158 -7.93 -5.57 9.62
CA GLY A 158 -8.77 -4.44 9.97
C GLY A 158 -9.95 -4.20 9.02
N VAL A 159 -10.26 -5.13 8.11
CA VAL A 159 -11.38 -5.07 7.17
C VAL A 159 -12.31 -6.23 7.46
N ILE A 160 -13.54 -5.94 7.82
CA ILE A 160 -14.53 -6.94 8.25
C ILE A 160 -15.82 -6.70 7.48
N ILE A 161 -16.31 -7.73 6.79
CA ILE A 161 -17.60 -7.71 6.10
C ILE A 161 -18.64 -8.20 7.11
N CYS A 162 -19.73 -7.45 7.26
CA CYS A 162 -20.84 -7.78 8.15
C CYS A 162 -22.12 -8.00 7.32
N GLU A 163 -22.72 -9.16 7.46
CA GLU A 163 -23.88 -9.59 6.68
C GLU A 163 -25.20 -9.03 7.23
N ASN A 164 -25.19 -8.56 8.48
CA ASN A 164 -26.38 -8.07 9.16
C ASN A 164 -26.04 -7.12 10.33
N ASN A 165 -27.07 -6.52 10.90
CA ASN A 165 -26.93 -5.55 11.99
C ASN A 165 -26.33 -6.16 13.26
N GLU A 166 -26.66 -7.40 13.60
CA GLU A 166 -26.14 -8.07 14.81
C GLU A 166 -24.61 -8.24 14.73
N GLU A 167 -24.11 -8.75 13.61
CA GLU A 167 -22.67 -8.88 13.34
C GLU A 167 -21.95 -7.53 13.35
N THR A 168 -22.59 -6.49 12.80
CA THR A 168 -22.05 -5.15 12.77
C THR A 168 -21.89 -4.59 14.18
N LEU A 169 -22.92 -4.66 15.02
CA LEU A 169 -22.87 -4.17 16.38
C LEU A 169 -21.87 -4.96 17.24
N ALA A 170 -21.79 -6.28 17.06
CA ALA A 170 -20.78 -7.10 17.72
C ALA A 170 -19.35 -6.67 17.32
N THR A 171 -19.11 -6.47 16.02
CA THR A 171 -17.82 -6.01 15.49
C THR A 171 -17.45 -4.61 16.02
N LEU A 172 -18.37 -3.67 15.99
CA LEU A 172 -18.14 -2.32 16.52
C LEU A 172 -17.83 -2.35 18.01
N LYS A 173 -18.48 -3.23 18.78
CA LYS A 173 -18.20 -3.42 20.20
C LYS A 173 -16.80 -3.96 20.43
N GLU A 174 -16.38 -4.99 19.69
CA GLU A 174 -15.00 -5.50 19.75
C GLU A 174 -13.96 -4.41 19.47
N ILE A 175 -14.24 -3.52 18.50
CA ILE A 175 -13.31 -2.45 18.13
C ILE A 175 -13.28 -1.35 19.19
N PHE A 176 -14.41 -0.73 19.51
CA PHE A 176 -14.46 0.48 20.33
C PHE A 176 -14.46 0.21 21.83
N ILE A 177 -15.11 -0.88 22.28
CA ILE A 177 -15.27 -1.18 23.71
C ILE A 177 -14.18 -2.12 24.19
N ASP A 178 -13.96 -3.23 23.45
CA ASP A 178 -12.99 -4.25 23.83
C ASP A 178 -11.56 -3.89 23.35
N ASN A 179 -11.42 -2.77 22.60
CA ASN A 179 -10.15 -2.22 22.10
C ASN A 179 -9.27 -3.23 21.34
N LYS A 180 -9.90 -4.11 20.58
CA LYS A 180 -9.24 -5.23 19.85
C LYS A 180 -8.06 -4.80 18.95
N PHE A 181 -8.13 -3.59 18.39
CA PHE A 181 -7.11 -3.06 17.46
C PHE A 181 -6.27 -1.92 18.05
N GLY A 182 -6.37 -1.67 19.37
CA GLY A 182 -5.62 -0.60 20.01
C GLY A 182 -5.81 0.76 19.33
N GLY A 183 -4.73 1.49 19.10
CA GLY A 183 -4.78 2.82 18.46
C GLY A 183 -5.41 2.84 17.07
N ALA A 184 -5.30 1.76 16.29
CA ALA A 184 -5.92 1.67 14.97
C ALA A 184 -7.46 1.62 15.04
N GLY A 185 -8.03 1.16 16.14
CA GLY A 185 -9.48 1.07 16.37
C GLY A 185 -10.12 2.36 16.88
N GLN A 186 -9.38 3.42 17.14
CA GLN A 186 -9.94 4.71 17.61
C GLN A 186 -10.83 5.40 16.58
N LYS A 187 -10.65 5.07 15.31
CA LYS A 187 -11.45 5.56 14.21
C LYS A 187 -11.85 4.40 13.31
N VAL A 188 -13.11 4.36 12.90
CA VAL A 188 -13.70 3.30 12.09
C VAL A 188 -14.39 3.91 10.90
N LEU A 189 -14.23 3.30 9.73
CA LEU A 189 -15.04 3.58 8.55
C LEU A 189 -16.07 2.48 8.39
N ILE A 190 -17.31 2.86 8.10
CA ILE A 190 -18.35 1.98 7.59
C ILE A 190 -18.57 2.32 6.14
N GLU A 191 -18.55 1.31 5.28
CA GLU A 191 -18.63 1.46 3.82
C GLU A 191 -19.70 0.55 3.23
N GLU A 192 -20.31 0.97 2.13
CA GLU A 192 -21.14 0.10 1.31
C GLU A 192 -20.31 -1.09 0.81
N PHE A 193 -20.93 -2.26 0.74
CA PHE A 193 -20.31 -3.44 0.15
C PHE A 193 -20.43 -3.37 -1.37
N LEU A 194 -19.29 -3.35 -2.06
CA LEU A 194 -19.25 -3.31 -3.52
C LEU A 194 -19.20 -4.73 -4.09
N ILE A 195 -19.96 -4.95 -5.16
CA ILE A 195 -19.98 -6.22 -5.89
C ILE A 195 -19.27 -6.04 -7.23
N GLY A 196 -18.27 -6.87 -7.50
CA GLY A 196 -17.49 -6.81 -8.74
C GLY A 196 -16.26 -7.69 -8.71
N GLN A 197 -15.39 -7.50 -9.70
CA GLN A 197 -14.12 -8.20 -9.77
C GLN A 197 -13.01 -7.32 -9.19
N GLU A 198 -12.34 -7.78 -8.13
CA GLU A 198 -11.18 -7.11 -7.58
C GLU A 198 -9.98 -7.25 -8.50
N ILE A 199 -9.25 -6.15 -8.66
CA ILE A 199 -7.97 -6.06 -9.34
C ILE A 199 -7.03 -5.10 -8.61
N SER A 200 -5.75 -5.27 -8.83
CA SER A 200 -4.71 -4.40 -8.32
C SER A 200 -4.05 -3.65 -9.46
N ALA A 201 -3.77 -2.37 -9.28
CA ALA A 201 -3.04 -1.55 -10.24
C ALA A 201 -1.85 -0.87 -9.57
N PHE A 202 -0.68 -0.87 -10.24
CA PHE A 202 0.57 -0.35 -9.71
C PHE A 202 1.23 0.61 -10.68
N SER A 203 1.83 1.67 -10.17
CA SER A 203 2.69 2.55 -10.95
C SER A 203 3.80 3.15 -10.10
N PHE A 204 4.95 3.42 -10.72
CA PHE A 204 5.94 4.33 -10.16
C PHE A 204 5.50 5.77 -10.37
N VAL A 205 5.69 6.60 -9.34
CA VAL A 205 5.37 8.02 -9.35
C VAL A 205 6.57 8.81 -8.84
N ASP A 206 6.89 9.92 -9.49
CA ASP A 206 8.01 10.80 -9.14
C ASP A 206 7.59 12.17 -8.58
N GLY A 207 6.32 12.30 -8.19
CA GLY A 207 5.70 13.54 -7.73
C GLY A 207 4.81 14.19 -8.79
N GLU A 208 5.02 13.90 -10.06
CA GLU A 208 4.29 14.47 -11.20
C GLU A 208 3.96 13.42 -12.26
N ASN A 209 4.95 12.62 -12.66
CA ASN A 209 4.81 11.64 -13.72
C ASN A 209 4.41 10.27 -13.16
N ILE A 210 3.67 9.53 -13.98
CA ILE A 210 3.16 8.19 -13.69
C ILE A 210 3.72 7.24 -14.75
N SER A 211 4.45 6.21 -14.34
CA SER A 211 4.93 5.16 -15.25
C SER A 211 3.75 4.39 -15.88
N PRO A 212 3.97 3.54 -16.90
CA PRO A 212 2.96 2.58 -17.34
C PRO A 212 2.37 1.81 -16.15
N ILE A 213 1.04 1.66 -16.15
CA ILE A 213 0.32 0.98 -15.06
C ILE A 213 0.34 -0.52 -15.33
N ILE A 214 0.67 -1.30 -14.31
CA ILE A 214 0.63 -2.75 -14.34
C ILE A 214 -0.56 -3.22 -13.52
N GLY A 215 -1.37 -4.10 -14.11
CA GLY A 215 -2.48 -4.76 -13.43
C GLY A 215 -2.10 -6.14 -12.93
N ALA A 216 -2.62 -6.52 -11.77
CA ALA A 216 -2.55 -7.88 -11.25
C ALA A 216 -3.84 -8.26 -10.51
N THR A 217 -4.04 -9.54 -10.29
CA THR A 217 -5.09 -10.08 -9.42
C THR A 217 -4.42 -10.95 -8.37
N ASP A 218 -4.85 -10.82 -7.12
CA ASP A 218 -4.46 -11.70 -6.03
C ASP A 218 -5.66 -12.48 -5.50
N TYR A 219 -5.39 -13.66 -4.97
CA TYR A 219 -6.35 -14.51 -4.27
C TYR A 219 -6.10 -14.38 -2.78
N LYS A 220 -6.94 -13.62 -2.09
CA LYS A 220 -6.78 -13.32 -0.65
C LYS A 220 -7.45 -14.34 0.26
N ARG A 221 -8.51 -15.01 -0.22
CA ARG A 221 -9.26 -15.96 0.58
C ARG A 221 -8.55 -17.29 0.72
N ALA A 222 -8.63 -17.88 1.93
CA ALA A 222 -7.90 -19.10 2.27
C ALA A 222 -8.43 -20.37 1.60
N TYR A 223 -9.70 -20.41 1.18
CA TYR A 223 -10.38 -21.62 0.69
C TYR A 223 -10.90 -21.43 -0.73
N ASP A 224 -11.11 -22.55 -1.42
CA ASP A 224 -11.69 -22.62 -2.76
C ASP A 224 -13.04 -21.90 -2.86
N GLY A 225 -13.30 -21.32 -4.03
CA GLY A 225 -14.53 -20.57 -4.30
C GLY A 225 -14.57 -19.21 -3.61
N ASP A 226 -13.40 -18.59 -3.36
CA ASP A 226 -13.25 -17.28 -2.71
C ASP A 226 -13.90 -17.24 -1.33
N LYS A 227 -13.63 -18.25 -0.51
CA LYS A 227 -14.20 -18.44 0.83
C LYS A 227 -13.14 -18.42 1.93
N GLY A 228 -13.62 -18.28 3.18
CA GLY A 228 -12.77 -18.29 4.37
C GLY A 228 -12.18 -16.91 4.70
N PRO A 229 -11.25 -16.84 5.67
CA PRO A 229 -10.64 -15.58 6.09
C PRO A 229 -9.71 -15.02 5.02
N ASN A 230 -9.52 -13.72 5.03
CA ASN A 230 -8.47 -13.06 4.26
C ASN A 230 -7.09 -13.49 4.77
N THR A 231 -6.16 -13.69 3.83
CA THR A 231 -4.75 -14.00 4.08
C THR A 231 -3.86 -12.89 3.52
N GLY A 232 -2.55 -13.02 3.67
CA GLY A 232 -1.55 -12.17 2.98
C GLY A 232 -1.48 -12.41 1.46
N GLY A 233 -2.26 -13.37 0.95
CA GLY A 233 -2.35 -13.78 -0.45
C GLY A 233 -1.96 -15.24 -0.64
N MET A 234 -2.81 -15.99 -1.35
CA MET A 234 -2.61 -17.41 -1.69
C MET A 234 -1.93 -17.58 -3.04
N GLY A 235 -1.96 -16.56 -3.87
CA GLY A 235 -1.35 -16.52 -5.19
C GLY A 235 -1.77 -15.25 -5.94
N SER A 236 -1.06 -14.95 -7.02
CA SER A 236 -1.40 -13.82 -7.89
C SER A 236 -1.04 -14.12 -9.34
N TYR A 237 -1.62 -13.36 -10.26
CA TYR A 237 -1.26 -13.40 -11.67
C TYR A 237 -1.40 -12.01 -12.31
N SER A 238 -0.65 -11.80 -13.40
CA SER A 238 -0.65 -10.57 -14.18
C SER A 238 -0.56 -10.92 -15.67
N PRO A 239 -1.31 -10.23 -16.57
CA PRO A 239 -2.36 -9.26 -16.27
C PRO A 239 -3.68 -9.92 -15.81
N PRO A 240 -4.58 -9.17 -15.14
CA PRO A 240 -5.94 -9.66 -14.84
C PRO A 240 -6.72 -10.02 -16.12
N LYS A 241 -7.67 -10.97 -16.03
CA LYS A 241 -8.49 -11.36 -17.19
C LYS A 241 -9.27 -10.20 -17.83
N VAL A 242 -9.70 -9.24 -17.01
CA VAL A 242 -10.43 -8.05 -17.48
C VAL A 242 -9.50 -6.95 -17.99
N TRP A 243 -8.18 -7.11 -17.84
CA TRP A 243 -7.21 -6.06 -18.18
C TRP A 243 -7.10 -5.84 -19.66
N ASN A 244 -7.33 -4.61 -20.09
CA ASN A 244 -7.15 -4.15 -21.46
C ASN A 244 -6.72 -2.68 -21.45
N LYS A 245 -6.46 -2.10 -22.62
CA LYS A 245 -6.00 -0.73 -22.73
C LYS A 245 -7.02 0.30 -22.27
N ASP A 246 -8.31 0.02 -22.40
CA ASP A 246 -9.38 0.94 -21.99
C ASP A 246 -9.47 0.97 -20.46
N ILE A 247 -9.35 -0.17 -19.79
CA ILE A 247 -9.28 -0.27 -18.32
C ILE A 247 -8.03 0.43 -17.80
N GLU A 248 -6.86 0.18 -18.41
CA GLU A 248 -5.62 0.86 -18.04
C GLU A 248 -5.75 2.39 -18.14
N ASN A 249 -6.28 2.89 -19.28
CA ASN A 249 -6.51 4.31 -19.52
C ASN A 249 -7.53 4.91 -18.53
N THR A 250 -8.60 4.18 -18.23
CA THR A 250 -9.62 4.59 -17.26
C THR A 250 -9.02 4.71 -15.85
N ILE A 251 -8.26 3.72 -15.42
CA ILE A 251 -7.57 3.74 -14.12
C ILE A 251 -6.57 4.92 -14.07
N LYS A 252 -5.79 5.12 -15.12
CA LYS A 252 -4.85 6.23 -15.20
C LYS A 252 -5.55 7.57 -15.02
N LYS A 253 -6.59 7.83 -15.83
CA LYS A 253 -7.31 9.10 -15.89
C LYS A 253 -8.19 9.38 -14.69
N ASN A 254 -8.86 8.35 -14.15
CA ASN A 254 -9.89 8.53 -13.13
C ASN A 254 -9.41 8.18 -11.73
N VAL A 255 -8.20 7.59 -11.58
CA VAL A 255 -7.66 7.22 -10.27
C VAL A 255 -6.28 7.84 -10.06
N PHE A 256 -5.27 7.47 -10.84
CA PHE A 256 -3.88 7.87 -10.56
C PHE A 256 -3.65 9.37 -10.79
N GLU A 257 -3.99 9.89 -11.97
CA GLU A 257 -3.78 11.31 -12.28
C GLU A 257 -4.48 12.26 -11.31
N PRO A 258 -5.77 12.04 -10.93
CA PRO A 258 -6.45 12.90 -9.97
C PRO A 258 -5.82 12.87 -8.57
N VAL A 259 -5.48 11.67 -8.05
CA VAL A 259 -4.85 11.54 -6.74
C VAL A 259 -3.49 12.24 -6.71
N ILE A 260 -2.63 11.98 -7.71
CA ILE A 260 -1.29 12.58 -7.77
C ILE A 260 -1.38 14.10 -7.93
N GLY A 261 -2.29 14.57 -8.78
CA GLY A 261 -2.57 16.01 -8.97
C GLY A 261 -3.03 16.68 -7.68
N TYR A 262 -3.96 16.04 -6.95
CA TYR A 262 -4.45 16.55 -5.67
C TYR A 262 -3.35 16.57 -4.61
N MET A 263 -2.62 15.46 -4.42
CA MET A 263 -1.53 15.36 -3.45
C MET A 263 -0.47 16.44 -3.69
N ARG A 264 -0.12 16.71 -4.96
CA ARG A 264 0.78 17.80 -5.32
C ARG A 264 0.19 19.16 -4.97
N SER A 265 -1.10 19.39 -5.23
CA SER A 265 -1.78 20.68 -4.99
C SER A 265 -1.82 21.08 -3.52
N ILE A 266 -1.85 20.09 -2.61
CA ILE A 266 -1.83 20.31 -1.15
C ILE A 266 -0.41 20.30 -0.55
N GLY A 267 0.64 20.31 -1.40
CA GLY A 267 2.03 20.35 -0.96
C GLY A 267 2.64 19.02 -0.51
N ASN A 268 1.96 17.91 -0.75
CA ASN A 268 2.39 16.55 -0.41
C ASN A 268 2.64 15.68 -1.67
N PRO A 269 3.57 16.05 -2.58
CA PRO A 269 3.80 15.33 -3.82
C PRO A 269 4.17 13.87 -3.52
N TYR A 270 3.51 12.95 -4.22
CA TYR A 270 3.71 11.51 -4.02
C TYR A 270 4.90 11.01 -4.84
N THR A 271 5.90 10.43 -4.19
CA THR A 271 7.04 9.76 -4.85
C THR A 271 7.14 8.34 -4.32
N GLY A 272 7.14 7.34 -5.19
CA GLY A 272 7.19 5.95 -4.78
C GLY A 272 6.33 5.05 -5.67
N VAL A 273 6.02 3.85 -5.20
CA VAL A 273 5.02 2.99 -5.81
C VAL A 273 3.66 3.33 -5.23
N LEU A 274 2.73 3.78 -6.08
CA LEU A 274 1.32 3.86 -5.72
C LEU A 274 0.62 2.57 -6.19
N TYR A 275 0.01 1.88 -5.25
CA TYR A 275 -0.83 0.73 -5.48
C TYR A 275 -2.29 1.10 -5.17
N ALA A 276 -3.17 0.89 -6.13
CA ALA A 276 -4.61 1.01 -5.97
C ALA A 276 -5.25 -0.40 -5.97
N GLY A 277 -5.91 -0.75 -4.87
CA GLY A 277 -6.87 -1.85 -4.81
C GLY A 277 -8.18 -1.38 -5.41
N LEU A 278 -8.63 -2.04 -6.47
CA LEU A 278 -9.75 -1.61 -7.30
C LEU A 278 -10.80 -2.71 -7.40
N ILE A 279 -12.04 -2.31 -7.62
CA ILE A 279 -13.14 -3.22 -7.97
C ILE A 279 -13.81 -2.74 -9.26
N VAL A 280 -13.95 -3.66 -10.21
CA VAL A 280 -14.68 -3.44 -11.47
C VAL A 280 -16.13 -3.86 -11.24
N THR A 281 -17.01 -2.87 -11.10
CA THR A 281 -18.45 -3.06 -10.88
C THR A 281 -19.24 -2.86 -12.16
N SER A 282 -20.57 -3.06 -12.14
CA SER A 282 -21.49 -2.70 -13.24
C SER A 282 -21.44 -1.21 -13.57
N ASP A 283 -21.17 -0.36 -12.59
CA ASP A 283 -21.23 1.11 -12.70
C ASP A 283 -19.86 1.73 -13.01
N GLY A 284 -18.83 0.91 -13.16
CA GLY A 284 -17.46 1.33 -13.45
C GLY A 284 -16.43 0.88 -12.40
N ILE A 285 -15.25 1.47 -12.46
CA ILE A 285 -14.14 1.12 -11.56
C ILE A 285 -14.20 2.03 -10.32
N LYS A 286 -14.18 1.40 -9.15
CA LYS A 286 -14.10 2.10 -7.85
C LYS A 286 -12.85 1.69 -7.09
N VAL A 287 -12.30 2.61 -6.30
CA VAL A 287 -11.13 2.34 -5.43
C VAL A 287 -11.60 1.79 -4.10
N LEU A 288 -11.02 0.66 -3.70
CA LEU A 288 -11.21 0.04 -2.39
C LEU A 288 -10.24 0.61 -1.34
N GLU A 289 -8.97 0.76 -1.74
CA GLU A 289 -7.88 1.27 -0.90
C GLU A 289 -6.67 1.69 -1.74
N PHE A 290 -5.80 2.50 -1.14
CA PHE A 290 -4.44 2.72 -1.64
C PHE A 290 -3.42 2.05 -0.72
N ASN A 291 -2.31 1.60 -1.33
CA ASN A 291 -1.11 1.19 -0.61
C ASN A 291 0.08 1.97 -1.18
N CYS A 292 0.96 2.39 -0.30
CA CYS A 292 2.06 3.32 -0.62
C CYS A 292 3.40 2.59 -0.81
N ARG A 293 3.35 1.37 -1.28
CA ARG A 293 4.49 0.46 -1.38
C ARG A 293 4.24 -0.60 -2.46
N PHE A 294 5.26 -1.37 -2.74
CA PHE A 294 5.11 -2.55 -3.60
C PHE A 294 4.09 -3.55 -3.00
N GLY A 295 3.32 -4.23 -3.84
CA GLY A 295 2.46 -5.33 -3.43
C GLY A 295 3.28 -6.53 -2.92
N ASP A 296 2.71 -7.40 -2.11
CA ASP A 296 3.46 -8.52 -1.53
C ASP A 296 3.69 -9.64 -2.55
N LEU A 297 2.65 -10.33 -2.99
CA LEU A 297 2.77 -11.40 -4.00
C LEU A 297 2.90 -10.86 -5.45
N HIS A 298 2.37 -9.68 -5.72
CA HIS A 298 2.33 -9.07 -7.05
C HIS A 298 3.71 -8.67 -7.58
N ASN A 299 4.70 -8.44 -6.70
CA ASN A 299 6.01 -7.93 -7.11
C ASN A 299 6.79 -8.87 -8.01
N ILE A 300 6.65 -10.17 -7.81
CA ILE A 300 7.36 -11.17 -8.63
C ILE A 300 6.97 -10.99 -10.11
N PHE A 301 5.71 -10.64 -10.38
CA PHE A 301 5.20 -10.41 -11.73
C PHE A 301 5.41 -8.96 -12.21
N ALA A 302 5.16 -7.98 -11.33
CA ALA A 302 5.31 -6.56 -11.69
C ALA A 302 6.74 -6.20 -12.06
N LEU A 303 7.74 -6.62 -11.27
CA LEU A 303 9.15 -6.34 -11.52
C LEU A 303 9.67 -6.95 -12.83
N ASN A 304 9.10 -8.08 -13.28
CA ASN A 304 9.46 -8.66 -14.57
C ASN A 304 8.82 -7.93 -15.77
N ASN A 305 7.69 -7.25 -15.56
CA ASN A 305 6.96 -6.54 -16.61
C ASN A 305 7.38 -5.08 -16.76
N TRP A 306 8.14 -4.52 -15.81
CA TRP A 306 8.73 -3.18 -15.94
C TRP A 306 10.09 -3.16 -16.66
N GLY A 307 10.51 -4.25 -17.31
CA GLY A 307 11.67 -4.32 -18.20
C GLY A 307 12.98 -4.53 -17.46
#